data_86be15a60ddab9c0cef38b67cfa58e20
#
_entry.id   86be15a60ddab9c0cef38b67cfa58e20
#
_cell.length_a   1.000
_cell.length_b   1.000
_cell.length_c   1.000
_cell.angle_alpha   90.00
_cell.angle_beta   90.00
_cell.angle_gamma   90.00
#
_symmetry.space_group_name_H-M   'P 1'
#
loop_
_entity.id
_entity.type
_entity.pdbx_description
1 polymer ?
#
loop_
_entity_poly.entity_id
_entity_poly.type
_entity_poly.pdbx_seq_one_letter_code
_entity_poly.pdbx_strand_id
1 'polypeptide(L)'
;MALARRAAEAHALWPEVVCAIVEQESSWNPWALRYEPAFYEKYIAPFLRARPPDVHAPRLGALTSPSIPKDPTESRARAFSWGLMQVMGQAAREHGFNGPSLASLCDPATGIEIGCRIFAAKVAAAEGNVARALLLWNGGGDRAYPAAVLARASHYT
;
A
#
# COMPACT_ATOMS: atom_id res chain seq x y z
N MET A 1 -16.80 -6.20 4.82
CA MET A 1 -17.29 -6.24 3.43
C MET A 1 -17.95 -4.94 2.97
N ALA A 2 -19.02 -4.46 3.61
CA ALA A 2 -19.74 -3.26 3.14
C ALA A 2 -18.84 -2.01 2.96
N LEU A 3 -17.89 -1.77 3.86
CA LEU A 3 -16.92 -0.68 3.72
C LEU A 3 -16.04 -0.84 2.48
N ALA A 4 -15.53 -2.04 2.22
CA ALA A 4 -14.67 -2.30 1.06
C ALA A 4 -15.40 -2.08 -0.27
N ARG A 5 -16.65 -2.54 -0.36
CA ARG A 5 -17.52 -2.32 -1.54
C ARG A 5 -17.75 -0.83 -1.80
N ARG A 6 -18.18 -0.07 -0.78
CA ARG A 6 -18.41 1.38 -0.92
C ARG A 6 -17.15 2.16 -1.30
N ALA A 7 -16.01 1.83 -0.69
CA ALA A 7 -14.76 2.48 -1.04
C ALA A 7 -14.32 2.14 -2.48
N ALA A 8 -14.49 0.88 -2.90
CA ALA A 8 -14.22 0.48 -4.28
C ALA A 8 -15.06 1.29 -5.28
N GLU A 9 -16.36 1.39 -5.05
CA GLU A 9 -17.29 2.18 -5.88
C GLU A 9 -16.89 3.66 -5.94
N ALA A 10 -16.52 4.25 -4.79
CA ALA A 10 -16.10 5.65 -4.71
C ALA A 10 -14.81 5.94 -5.52
N HIS A 11 -13.96 4.93 -5.73
CA HIS A 11 -12.74 5.01 -6.51
C HIS A 11 -12.85 4.40 -7.92
N ALA A 12 -14.08 4.11 -8.39
CA ALA A 12 -14.34 3.46 -9.67
C ALA A 12 -13.58 2.13 -9.86
N LEU A 13 -13.44 1.37 -8.78
CA LEU A 13 -12.82 0.05 -8.73
C LEU A 13 -13.89 -1.05 -8.68
N TRP A 14 -13.50 -2.27 -8.98
CA TRP A 14 -14.35 -3.46 -8.88
C TRP A 14 -14.49 -3.91 -7.41
N PRO A 15 -15.70 -3.88 -6.81
CA PRO A 15 -15.89 -4.22 -5.40
C PRO A 15 -15.43 -5.63 -5.05
N GLU A 16 -15.65 -6.60 -5.94
CA GLU A 16 -15.23 -7.99 -5.80
C GLU A 16 -13.69 -8.12 -5.77
N VAL A 17 -12.99 -7.34 -6.59
CA VAL A 17 -11.52 -7.35 -6.63
C VAL A 17 -10.95 -6.74 -5.34
N VAL A 18 -11.52 -5.63 -4.86
CA VAL A 18 -11.07 -5.00 -3.60
C VAL A 18 -11.31 -5.95 -2.41
N CYS A 19 -12.47 -6.62 -2.34
CA CYS A 19 -12.74 -7.61 -1.31
C CYS A 19 -11.74 -8.79 -1.38
N ALA A 20 -11.42 -9.25 -2.57
CA ALA A 20 -10.45 -10.31 -2.79
C ALA A 20 -9.02 -9.91 -2.39
N ILE A 21 -8.63 -8.65 -2.63
CA ILE A 21 -7.35 -8.12 -2.13
C ILE A 21 -7.33 -8.17 -0.59
N VAL A 22 -8.39 -7.68 0.09
CA VAL A 22 -8.47 -7.72 1.56
C VAL A 22 -8.37 -9.14 2.10
N GLU A 23 -9.05 -10.09 1.48
CA GLU A 23 -8.94 -11.51 1.87
C GLU A 23 -7.52 -12.03 1.67
N GLN A 24 -6.92 -11.76 0.53
CA GLN A 24 -5.57 -12.21 0.18
C GLN A 24 -4.50 -11.64 1.12
N GLU A 25 -4.59 -10.35 1.46
CA GLU A 25 -3.57 -9.63 2.23
C GLU A 25 -3.64 -9.89 3.73
N SER A 26 -4.84 -9.99 4.29
CA SER A 26 -5.02 -10.01 5.74
C SER A 26 -6.02 -11.05 6.25
N SER A 27 -6.70 -11.78 5.37
CA SER A 27 -7.85 -12.61 5.74
C SER A 27 -8.89 -11.82 6.57
N TRP A 28 -9.13 -10.57 6.18
CA TRP A 28 -10.03 -9.64 6.86
C TRP A 28 -9.60 -9.22 8.27
N ASN A 29 -8.33 -9.43 8.65
CA ASN A 29 -7.80 -8.96 9.94
C ASN A 29 -7.38 -7.48 9.85
N PRO A 30 -8.10 -6.54 10.48
CA PRO A 30 -7.74 -5.12 10.43
C PRO A 30 -6.44 -4.79 11.18
N TRP A 31 -6.01 -5.66 12.08
CA TRP A 31 -4.79 -5.51 12.87
C TRP A 31 -3.59 -6.21 12.26
N ALA A 32 -3.72 -6.73 11.03
CA ALA A 32 -2.59 -7.33 10.33
C ALA A 32 -1.47 -6.30 10.17
N LEU A 33 -0.27 -6.70 10.55
CA LEU A 33 0.92 -5.84 10.56
C LEU A 33 2.13 -6.67 10.18
N ARG A 34 2.91 -6.19 9.20
CA ARG A 34 4.13 -6.87 8.76
C ARG A 34 5.26 -5.86 8.56
N TYR A 35 6.39 -6.08 9.24
CA TYR A 35 7.61 -5.32 8.99
C TYR A 35 8.34 -5.83 7.75
N GLU A 36 8.81 -4.91 6.92
CA GLU A 36 9.52 -5.17 5.68
C GLU A 36 10.99 -4.73 5.80
N PRO A 37 11.88 -5.58 6.38
CA PRO A 37 13.26 -5.18 6.65
C PRO A 37 14.04 -4.84 5.39
N ALA A 38 13.83 -5.58 4.29
CA ALA A 38 14.49 -5.31 3.02
C ALA A 38 14.10 -3.93 2.45
N PHE A 39 12.84 -3.52 2.60
CA PHE A 39 12.37 -2.20 2.23
C PHE A 39 13.02 -1.13 3.11
N TYR A 40 13.06 -1.35 4.42
CA TYR A 40 13.68 -0.40 5.36
C TYR A 40 15.15 -0.16 5.03
N GLU A 41 15.94 -1.22 4.87
CA GLU A 41 17.37 -1.10 4.58
C GLU A 41 17.67 -0.48 3.22
N LYS A 42 16.84 -0.75 2.22
CA LYS A 42 17.02 -0.22 0.86
C LYS A 42 16.58 1.24 0.73
N TYR A 43 15.45 1.62 1.35
CA TYR A 43 14.77 2.88 1.04
C TYR A 43 14.68 3.86 2.22
N ILE A 44 14.71 3.41 3.46
CA ILE A 44 14.56 4.26 4.64
C ILE A 44 15.91 4.54 5.31
N ALA A 45 16.65 3.51 5.65
CA ALA A 45 17.91 3.62 6.39
C ALA A 45 18.96 4.53 5.73
N PRO A 46 19.13 4.54 4.39
CA PRO A 46 20.09 5.44 3.75
C PRO A 46 19.81 6.91 4.01
N PHE A 47 18.52 7.32 4.00
CA PHE A 47 18.13 8.71 4.28
C PHE A 47 18.39 9.13 5.74
N LEU A 48 18.28 8.18 6.67
CA LEU A 48 18.53 8.44 8.09
C LEU A 48 20.04 8.51 8.40
N ARG A 49 20.88 7.81 7.62
CA ARG A 49 22.33 7.80 7.76
C ARG A 49 23.02 8.93 7.01
N ALA A 50 22.39 9.49 5.99
CA ALA A 50 22.95 10.57 5.19
C ALA A 50 23.14 11.85 6.03
N ARG A 51 24.38 12.38 6.05
CA ARG A 51 24.64 13.73 6.52
C ARG A 51 24.19 14.71 5.41
N PRO A 52 23.51 15.85 5.74
CA PRO A 52 23.28 16.85 4.70
C PRO A 52 24.61 17.48 4.25
N PRO A 53 24.83 17.78 2.97
CA PRO A 53 24.06 17.37 1.79
C PRO A 53 24.75 16.24 0.99
N ASP A 54 24.31 15.02 1.17
CA ASP A 54 24.77 13.95 0.29
C ASP A 54 23.84 13.87 -0.92
N VAL A 55 24.27 14.46 -2.04
CA VAL A 55 23.52 14.51 -3.31
C VAL A 55 23.37 13.15 -4.00
N HIS A 56 23.96 12.09 -3.43
CA HIS A 56 23.95 10.73 -3.98
C HIS A 56 22.97 9.78 -3.29
N ALA A 57 22.13 10.27 -2.36
CA ALA A 57 21.09 9.43 -1.78
C ALA A 57 20.18 8.88 -2.89
N PRO A 58 19.85 7.57 -2.87
CA PRO A 58 19.04 6.96 -3.92
C PRO A 58 17.67 7.66 -3.99
N ARG A 59 17.35 8.18 -5.17
CA ARG A 59 16.02 8.77 -5.41
C ARG A 59 15.00 7.65 -5.49
N LEU A 60 14.07 7.63 -4.56
CA LEU A 60 12.85 6.85 -4.68
C LEU A 60 12.03 7.48 -5.81
N GLY A 61 12.11 6.91 -7.04
CA GLY A 61 11.34 7.30 -8.20
C GLY A 61 10.95 8.78 -8.38
N ALA A 62 10.40 9.14 -9.51
CA ALA A 62 10.00 10.52 -9.83
C ALA A 62 8.78 11.05 -9.03
N LEU A 63 8.25 10.31 -8.08
CA LEU A 63 7.28 10.82 -7.12
C LEU A 63 8.02 11.71 -6.14
N THR A 64 7.50 12.93 -5.93
CA THR A 64 7.93 13.84 -4.88
C THR A 64 7.71 13.15 -3.53
N SER A 65 8.65 12.29 -3.17
CA SER A 65 8.58 11.51 -1.94
C SER A 65 8.55 12.50 -0.77
N PRO A 66 7.52 12.48 0.08
CA PRO A 66 7.56 13.27 1.29
C PRO A 66 8.85 12.89 2.01
N SER A 67 9.66 13.88 2.36
CA SER A 67 10.96 13.68 2.99
C SER A 67 10.80 12.70 4.16
N ILE A 68 11.64 11.69 4.22
CA ILE A 68 11.63 10.73 5.33
C ILE A 68 11.96 11.52 6.60
N PRO A 69 11.06 11.57 7.59
CA PRO A 69 11.30 12.35 8.80
C PRO A 69 12.44 11.73 9.62
N LYS A 70 13.12 12.56 10.39
CA LYS A 70 14.15 12.09 11.33
C LYS A 70 13.56 11.38 12.55
N ASP A 71 12.24 11.43 12.75
CA ASP A 71 11.57 10.67 13.80
C ASP A 71 11.72 9.15 13.54
N PRO A 72 12.39 8.42 14.43
CA PRO A 72 12.65 7.00 14.27
C PRO A 72 11.37 6.15 14.29
N THR A 73 10.32 6.59 14.97
CA THR A 73 9.03 5.89 15.02
C THR A 73 8.34 5.96 13.67
N GLU A 74 8.16 7.16 13.14
CA GLU A 74 7.53 7.36 11.82
C GLU A 74 8.35 6.72 10.70
N SER A 75 9.68 6.90 10.70
CA SER A 75 10.54 6.31 9.67
C SER A 75 10.45 4.80 9.65
N ARG A 76 10.46 4.17 10.82
CA ARG A 76 10.33 2.71 10.92
C ARG A 76 8.93 2.25 10.55
N ALA A 77 7.88 2.98 10.98
CA ALA A 77 6.49 2.70 10.64
C ALA A 77 6.22 2.74 9.13
N ARG A 78 6.96 3.55 8.36
CA ARG A 78 6.88 3.58 6.89
C ARG A 78 7.30 2.29 6.21
N ALA A 79 8.10 1.45 6.88
CA ALA A 79 8.51 0.15 6.40
C ALA A 79 7.62 -1.01 6.89
N PHE A 80 6.44 -0.72 7.40
CA PHE A 80 5.43 -1.73 7.71
C PHE A 80 4.31 -1.71 6.69
N SER A 81 3.74 -2.88 6.44
CA SER A 81 2.44 -3.08 5.79
C SER A 81 1.35 -3.12 6.85
N TRP A 82 0.25 -2.37 6.65
CA TRP A 82 -0.75 -2.06 7.65
C TRP A 82 -2.15 -2.50 7.26
N GLY A 83 -2.85 -3.13 8.19
CA GLY A 83 -4.30 -3.31 8.18
C GLY A 83 -4.83 -4.22 7.07
N LEU A 84 -6.10 -4.02 6.73
CA LEU A 84 -6.88 -4.89 5.86
C LEU A 84 -6.27 -5.11 4.47
N MET A 85 -5.75 -4.07 3.85
CA MET A 85 -5.16 -4.13 2.51
C MET A 85 -3.63 -4.19 2.53
N GLN A 86 -3.00 -4.39 3.70
CA GLN A 86 -1.54 -4.43 3.86
C GLN A 86 -0.83 -3.26 3.16
N VAL A 87 -1.36 -2.06 3.39
CA VAL A 87 -0.83 -0.83 2.80
C VAL A 87 0.54 -0.51 3.39
N MET A 88 1.55 -0.42 2.55
CA MET A 88 2.89 0.02 2.96
C MET A 88 2.83 1.45 3.48
N GLY A 89 3.36 1.71 4.69
CA GLY A 89 3.30 3.03 5.32
C GLY A 89 3.91 4.14 4.47
N GLN A 90 5.02 3.88 3.77
CA GLN A 90 5.62 4.83 2.83
C GLN A 90 4.64 5.15 1.69
N ALA A 91 4.03 4.13 1.07
CA ALA A 91 3.07 4.33 0.00
C ALA A 91 1.84 5.12 0.46
N ALA A 92 1.36 4.89 1.69
CA ALA A 92 0.27 5.67 2.27
C ALA A 92 0.61 7.16 2.32
N ARG A 93 1.81 7.53 2.80
CA ARG A 93 2.27 8.92 2.83
C ARG A 93 2.40 9.53 1.43
N GLU A 94 2.93 8.77 0.48
CA GLU A 94 3.06 9.20 -0.93
C GLU A 94 1.71 9.45 -1.60
N HIS A 95 0.66 8.75 -1.17
CA HIS A 95 -0.70 8.91 -1.69
C HIS A 95 -1.59 9.79 -0.80
N GLY A 96 -0.99 10.67 0.01
CA GLY A 96 -1.69 11.73 0.72
C GLY A 96 -2.31 11.35 2.06
N PHE A 97 -1.89 10.24 2.67
CA PHE A 97 -2.29 9.95 4.04
C PHE A 97 -1.61 10.91 5.02
N ASN A 98 -2.40 11.80 5.63
CA ASN A 98 -1.94 12.85 6.56
C ASN A 98 -2.30 12.57 8.02
N GLY A 99 -2.79 11.38 8.35
CA GLY A 99 -3.12 11.01 9.73
C GLY A 99 -1.90 11.11 10.66
N PRO A 100 -2.13 11.34 11.96
CA PRO A 100 -1.06 11.60 12.93
C PRO A 100 -0.15 10.39 13.15
N SER A 101 -0.65 9.18 12.89
CA SER A 101 0.10 7.94 13.01
C SER A 101 -0.27 6.98 11.89
N LEU A 102 0.72 6.25 11.37
CA LEU A 102 0.50 5.18 10.40
C LEU A 102 -0.32 4.00 10.99
N ALA A 103 -0.34 3.84 12.31
CA ALA A 103 -1.20 2.86 12.98
C ALA A 103 -2.70 3.10 12.70
N SER A 104 -3.10 4.32 12.36
CA SER A 104 -4.49 4.62 11.93
C SER A 104 -4.91 3.87 10.66
N LEU A 105 -3.98 3.32 9.89
CA LEU A 105 -4.28 2.44 8.75
C LEU A 105 -4.88 1.09 9.18
N CYS A 106 -4.81 0.74 10.48
CA CYS A 106 -5.51 -0.40 11.05
C CYS A 106 -7.00 -0.11 11.29
N ASP A 107 -7.43 1.18 11.32
CA ASP A 107 -8.84 1.49 11.26
C ASP A 107 -9.40 1.06 9.89
N PRO A 108 -10.47 0.23 9.87
CA PRO A 108 -10.97 -0.35 8.62
C PRO A 108 -11.38 0.67 7.57
N ALA A 109 -11.98 1.79 7.97
CA ALA A 109 -12.42 2.82 7.02
C ALA A 109 -11.21 3.55 6.42
N THR A 110 -10.27 3.95 7.26
CA THR A 110 -9.04 4.64 6.85
C THR A 110 -8.17 3.74 5.98
N GLY A 111 -7.91 2.50 6.41
CA GLY A 111 -7.03 1.58 5.70
C GLY A 111 -7.57 1.19 4.31
N ILE A 112 -8.88 0.93 4.20
CA ILE A 112 -9.51 0.61 2.92
C ILE A 112 -9.53 1.84 2.00
N GLU A 113 -9.86 3.04 2.51
CA GLU A 113 -9.86 4.27 1.72
C GLU A 113 -8.48 4.53 1.08
N ILE A 114 -7.42 4.46 1.88
CA ILE A 114 -6.05 4.66 1.38
C ILE A 114 -5.63 3.53 0.43
N GLY A 115 -5.99 2.28 0.75
CA GLY A 115 -5.72 1.14 -0.12
C GLY A 115 -6.40 1.27 -1.48
N CYS A 116 -7.67 1.66 -1.52
CA CYS A 116 -8.41 1.91 -2.77
C CYS A 116 -7.79 3.04 -3.58
N ARG A 117 -7.39 4.14 -2.93
CA ARG A 117 -6.71 5.26 -3.60
C ARG A 117 -5.40 4.81 -4.27
N ILE A 118 -4.59 4.03 -3.57
CA ILE A 118 -3.35 3.48 -4.11
C ILE A 118 -3.64 2.51 -5.26
N PHE A 119 -4.62 1.60 -5.08
CA PHE A 119 -4.96 0.63 -6.11
C PHE A 119 -5.53 1.29 -7.37
N ALA A 120 -6.35 2.34 -7.23
CA ALA A 120 -6.84 3.13 -8.36
C ALA A 120 -5.68 3.75 -9.17
N ALA A 121 -4.65 4.25 -8.49
CA ALA A 121 -3.43 4.73 -9.16
C ALA A 121 -2.70 3.60 -9.92
N LYS A 122 -2.67 2.37 -9.37
CA LYS A 122 -2.11 1.20 -10.07
C LYS A 122 -2.95 0.80 -11.29
N VAL A 123 -4.28 0.88 -11.18
CA VAL A 123 -5.20 0.62 -12.31
C VAL A 123 -4.98 1.63 -13.43
N ALA A 124 -4.84 2.91 -13.09
CA ALA A 124 -4.54 3.95 -14.07
C ALA A 124 -3.17 3.71 -14.75
N ALA A 125 -2.13 3.39 -13.99
CA ALA A 125 -0.80 3.06 -14.52
C ALA A 125 -0.78 1.78 -15.37
N ALA A 126 -1.74 0.88 -15.16
CA ALA A 126 -1.94 -0.35 -15.92
C ALA A 126 -2.91 -0.16 -17.11
N GLU A 127 -3.34 1.08 -17.41
CA GLU A 127 -4.28 1.40 -18.50
C GLU A 127 -5.59 0.60 -18.39
N GLY A 128 -6.09 0.41 -17.15
CA GLY A 128 -7.31 -0.33 -16.84
C GLY A 128 -7.15 -1.86 -16.81
N ASN A 129 -5.97 -2.40 -17.09
CA ASN A 129 -5.73 -3.84 -17.03
C ASN A 129 -5.60 -4.31 -15.57
N VAL A 130 -6.64 -5.00 -15.07
CA VAL A 130 -6.74 -5.45 -13.68
C VAL A 130 -5.59 -6.39 -13.29
N ALA A 131 -5.26 -7.37 -14.12
CA ALA A 131 -4.19 -8.32 -13.81
C ALA A 131 -2.82 -7.62 -13.69
N ARG A 132 -2.54 -6.66 -14.59
CA ARG A 132 -1.34 -5.83 -14.53
C ARG A 132 -1.35 -4.90 -13.30
N ALA A 133 -2.50 -4.32 -12.94
CA ALA A 133 -2.65 -3.50 -11.75
C ALA A 133 -2.38 -4.30 -10.46
N LEU A 134 -2.89 -5.54 -10.37
CA LEU A 134 -2.63 -6.46 -9.27
C LEU A 134 -1.14 -6.84 -9.17
N LEU A 135 -0.48 -7.04 -10.30
CA LEU A 135 0.96 -7.27 -10.31
C LEU A 135 1.74 -6.04 -9.80
N LEU A 136 1.32 -4.83 -10.19
CA LEU A 136 1.90 -3.57 -9.67
C LEU A 136 1.58 -3.36 -8.19
N TRP A 137 0.44 -3.86 -7.71
CA TRP A 137 0.04 -3.78 -6.31
C TRP A 137 1.00 -4.58 -5.42
N ASN A 138 1.32 -5.82 -5.77
CA ASN A 138 2.23 -6.67 -5.01
C ASN A 138 3.73 -6.35 -5.24
N GLY A 139 4.04 -5.27 -5.95
CA GLY A 139 5.42 -4.88 -6.26
C GLY A 139 6.11 -5.75 -7.32
N GLY A 140 5.37 -6.59 -8.04
CA GLY A 140 5.88 -7.45 -9.11
C GLY A 140 6.62 -8.70 -8.63
N GLY A 141 6.68 -8.94 -7.32
CA GLY A 141 7.45 -10.04 -6.73
C GLY A 141 6.81 -11.42 -6.94
N ASP A 142 5.50 -11.49 -6.87
CA ASP A 142 4.74 -12.74 -7.09
C ASP A 142 3.90 -12.67 -8.36
N ARG A 143 4.32 -13.39 -9.39
CA ARG A 143 3.61 -13.45 -10.67
C ARG A 143 2.28 -14.23 -10.59
N ALA A 144 2.06 -15.04 -9.55
CA ALA A 144 0.82 -15.80 -9.34
C ALA A 144 -0.24 -14.95 -8.61
N TYR A 145 0.16 -13.84 -7.96
CA TYR A 145 -0.72 -12.98 -7.19
C TYR A 145 -1.98 -12.53 -7.96
N PRO A 146 -1.91 -12.03 -9.21
CA PRO A 146 -3.11 -11.63 -9.94
C PRO A 146 -4.12 -12.77 -10.11
N ALA A 147 -3.66 -13.96 -10.47
CA ALA A 147 -4.54 -15.13 -10.65
C ALA A 147 -5.19 -15.54 -9.31
N ALA A 148 -4.43 -15.50 -8.22
CA ALA A 148 -4.94 -15.84 -6.89
C ALA A 148 -6.04 -14.86 -6.42
N VAL A 149 -5.84 -13.55 -6.62
CA VAL A 149 -6.84 -12.53 -6.28
C VAL A 149 -8.08 -12.65 -7.16
N LEU A 150 -7.92 -12.81 -8.48
CA LEU A 150 -9.06 -12.93 -9.40
C LEU A 150 -9.89 -14.20 -9.14
N ALA A 151 -9.26 -15.31 -8.76
CA ALA A 151 -9.98 -16.51 -8.33
C ALA A 151 -10.83 -16.25 -7.09
N ARG A 152 -10.32 -15.50 -6.09
CA ARG A 152 -11.08 -15.11 -4.90
C ARG A 152 -12.20 -14.11 -5.21
N ALA A 153 -12.02 -13.23 -6.18
CA ALA A 153 -13.02 -12.23 -6.56
C ALA A 153 -14.36 -12.89 -6.93
N SER A 154 -14.35 -14.11 -7.48
CA SER A 154 -15.58 -14.85 -7.78
C SER A 154 -16.44 -15.17 -6.55
N HIS A 155 -15.88 -15.15 -5.35
CA HIS A 155 -16.64 -15.35 -4.09
C HIS A 155 -17.41 -14.11 -3.66
N TYR A 156 -17.15 -12.97 -4.28
CA TYR A 156 -17.68 -11.65 -3.91
C TYR A 156 -18.62 -11.02 -4.96
N THR A 157 -18.92 -11.75 -6.03
CA THR A 157 -19.86 -11.33 -7.08
C THR A 157 -21.32 -11.35 -6.62
#